data_147bde7e44196e51d985027a51f91bd9
#
_entry.id   147bde7e44196e51d985027a51f91bd9
#
_cell.length_a   1.000
_cell.length_b   1.000
_cell.length_c   1.000
_cell.angle_alpha   90.00
_cell.angle_beta   90.00
_cell.angle_gamma   90.00
#
_symmetry.space_group_name_H-M   'P 1'
#
loop_
_entity.id
_entity.type
_entity.pdbx_description
1 polymer ?
#
loop_
_entity_poly.entity_id
_entity_poly.type
_entity_poly.pdbx_seq_one_letter_code
_entity_poly.pdbx_strand_id
1 'polypeptide(L)'
;VAVDELAQLREAGVARGDLVGLAAGPGPRIGLSAAGRPLLAGADAVRLADEKLRPRWVIWSGETAAKLAARGVRLATCWDIAAVHRLLFGGWRADPGWVWAHLQELALATIPAPGPPNLFEQGEPGDLEEPVGPDGYLRPPWVSGGWSASPGHLTRWAELAVTTAGLQQAGLARLADRPMALATAYSESAAELLCTELSADGLPMDRAAAQQVLAAFVGPRPRTEAEAARSRAARDAAVLRHAPPGASADLRSPAQVRSLLARIGVDVPDTRAWRLRAFRDAHPLVAALLEWRKAERIATTYGYGWLDAHLGEDGRLRGTWTGSDGAAGRMTASGGLHNMPSVM
;
A
#
# COMPACT_ATOMS: atom_id res chain seq x y z
N VAL A 1 11.97 14.30 29.55
CA VAL A 1 12.14 13.02 28.80
C VAL A 1 12.34 13.32 27.32
N ALA A 2 11.34 13.81 26.58
CA ALA A 2 11.48 14.04 25.12
C ALA A 2 12.58 15.07 24.78
N VAL A 3 12.77 16.11 25.59
CA VAL A 3 13.83 17.12 25.43
C VAL A 3 15.20 16.52 25.69
N ASP A 4 15.34 15.65 26.70
CA ASP A 4 16.59 14.98 27.02
C ASP A 4 16.97 13.97 25.91
N GLU A 5 15.99 13.24 25.38
CA GLU A 5 16.20 12.33 24.25
C GLU A 5 16.62 13.11 22.98
N LEU A 6 16.06 14.30 22.73
CA LEU A 6 16.52 15.20 21.66
C LEU A 6 17.96 15.69 21.91
N ALA A 7 18.31 16.03 23.16
CA ALA A 7 19.66 16.44 23.53
C ALA A 7 20.68 15.34 23.19
N GLN A 8 20.38 14.09 23.50
CA GLN A 8 21.22 12.94 23.14
C GLN A 8 21.48 12.84 21.64
N LEU A 9 20.47 13.09 20.79
CA LEU A 9 20.66 13.11 19.33
C LEU A 9 21.56 14.27 18.88
N ARG A 10 21.45 15.44 19.53
CA ARG A 10 22.36 16.58 19.27
C ARG A 10 23.80 16.29 19.72
N GLU A 11 23.98 15.66 20.87
CA GLU A 11 25.28 15.22 21.37
C GLU A 11 25.91 14.12 20.50
N ALA A 12 25.07 13.31 19.82
CA ALA A 12 25.51 12.39 18.80
C ALA A 12 25.89 13.09 17.47
N GLY A 13 25.75 14.42 17.39
CA GLY A 13 26.12 15.22 16.23
C GLY A 13 25.11 15.15 15.07
N VAL A 14 23.88 14.73 15.32
CA VAL A 14 22.85 14.59 14.26
C VAL A 14 22.53 15.95 13.65
N ALA A 15 22.77 16.08 12.36
CA ALA A 15 22.45 17.22 11.52
C ALA A 15 21.36 16.89 10.50
N ARG A 16 20.91 17.91 9.79
CA ARG A 16 19.89 17.77 8.75
C ARG A 16 20.37 16.85 7.63
N GLY A 17 19.57 15.81 7.36
CA GLY A 17 19.83 14.84 6.29
C GLY A 17 20.69 13.67 6.70
N ASP A 18 21.27 13.68 7.91
CA ASP A 18 22.03 12.54 8.42
C ASP A 18 21.15 11.31 8.58
N LEU A 19 21.70 10.15 8.29
CA LEU A 19 20.99 8.88 8.46
C LEU A 19 20.85 8.55 9.94
N VAL A 20 19.62 8.39 10.40
CA VAL A 20 19.31 7.94 11.75
C VAL A 20 18.41 6.70 11.65
N GLY A 21 18.90 5.56 12.11
CA GLY A 21 18.16 4.30 12.14
C GLY A 21 16.99 4.39 13.09
N LEU A 22 15.87 3.80 12.69
CA LEU A 22 14.63 3.82 13.46
C LEU A 22 13.95 2.45 13.42
N ALA A 23 13.65 1.91 14.62
CA ALA A 23 12.88 0.69 14.82
C ALA A 23 11.73 0.92 15.79
N ALA A 24 10.48 0.75 15.30
CA ALA A 24 9.26 0.93 16.10
C ALA A 24 8.53 -0.41 16.25
N GLY A 25 8.64 -1.03 17.42
CA GLY A 25 7.92 -2.25 17.80
C GLY A 25 6.49 -1.97 18.30
N PRO A 26 5.79 -2.96 18.86
CA PRO A 26 4.45 -2.79 19.44
C PRO A 26 4.44 -1.95 20.73
N GLY A 27 5.57 -1.93 21.48
CA GLY A 27 5.72 -1.18 22.73
C GLY A 27 5.89 0.34 22.51
N PRO A 28 5.87 1.15 23.59
CA PRO A 28 5.93 2.60 23.49
C PRO A 28 7.33 3.12 23.12
N ARG A 29 8.37 2.34 23.32
CA ARG A 29 9.75 2.73 23.03
C ARG A 29 10.11 2.50 21.57
N ILE A 30 10.97 3.35 21.06
CA ILE A 30 11.50 3.35 19.71
C ILE A 30 13.01 3.23 19.81
N GLY A 31 13.59 2.25 19.13
CA GLY A 31 15.03 2.14 19.00
C GLY A 31 15.55 3.09 17.94
N LEU A 32 16.59 3.82 18.27
CA LEU A 32 17.30 4.71 17.36
C LEU A 32 18.78 4.33 17.30
N SER A 33 19.40 4.61 16.16
CA SER A 33 20.87 4.57 16.00
C SER A 33 21.33 5.79 15.23
N ALA A 34 22.19 6.58 15.86
CA ALA A 34 22.73 7.81 15.28
C ALA A 34 24.25 7.82 15.45
N ALA A 35 25.00 7.96 14.35
CA ALA A 35 26.47 7.96 14.34
C ALA A 35 27.08 6.78 15.14
N GLY A 36 26.51 5.59 15.04
CA GLY A 36 26.94 4.38 15.76
C GLY A 36 26.56 4.36 17.26
N ARG A 37 25.76 5.32 17.74
CA ARG A 37 25.27 5.36 19.11
C ARG A 37 23.85 4.83 19.20
N PRO A 38 23.60 3.77 20.00
CA PRO A 38 22.24 3.27 20.26
C PRO A 38 21.52 4.22 21.23
N LEU A 39 20.27 4.56 20.91
CA LEU A 39 19.43 5.43 21.70
C LEU A 39 18.02 4.84 21.80
N LEU A 40 17.30 5.15 22.89
CA LEU A 40 15.91 4.82 23.06
C LEU A 40 15.09 6.09 23.20
N ALA A 41 14.04 6.21 22.40
CA ALA A 41 13.19 7.39 22.38
C ALA A 41 11.70 7.04 22.54
N GLY A 42 10.93 8.02 22.96
CA GLY A 42 9.48 8.02 22.83
C GLY A 42 9.03 8.66 21.51
N ALA A 43 7.75 8.48 21.16
CA ALA A 43 7.16 9.06 19.95
C ALA A 43 7.32 10.60 19.89
N ASP A 44 7.13 11.30 21.03
CA ASP A 44 7.30 12.76 21.10
C ASP A 44 8.73 13.22 20.82
N ALA A 45 9.72 12.45 21.22
CA ALA A 45 11.12 12.79 20.95
C ALA A 45 11.44 12.60 19.46
N VAL A 46 10.91 11.56 18.83
CA VAL A 46 11.06 11.36 17.37
C VAL A 46 10.41 12.52 16.63
N ARG A 47 9.18 12.92 17.00
CA ARG A 47 8.50 14.07 16.41
C ARG A 47 9.30 15.36 16.58
N LEU A 48 9.80 15.62 17.78
CA LEU A 48 10.61 16.81 18.06
C LEU A 48 11.95 16.81 17.31
N ALA A 49 12.59 15.66 17.17
CA ALA A 49 13.81 15.48 16.39
C ALA A 49 13.55 15.71 14.89
N ASP A 50 12.44 15.18 14.36
CA ASP A 50 12.04 15.42 12.98
C ASP A 50 11.82 16.91 12.69
N GLU A 51 11.14 17.63 13.58
CA GLU A 51 10.90 19.07 13.46
C GLU A 51 12.18 19.92 13.57
N LYS A 52 13.09 19.60 14.50
CA LYS A 52 14.21 20.43 14.88
C LYS A 52 15.54 20.08 14.21
N LEU A 53 15.79 18.79 13.98
CA LEU A 53 17.05 18.30 13.40
C LEU A 53 16.86 17.91 11.94
N ARG A 54 15.66 17.46 11.55
CA ARG A 54 15.32 17.00 10.19
C ARG A 54 16.31 15.94 9.68
N PRO A 55 16.59 14.86 10.46
CA PRO A 55 17.41 13.77 9.95
C PRO A 55 16.69 13.05 8.81
N ARG A 56 17.38 12.17 8.12
CA ARG A 56 16.76 11.17 7.24
C ARG A 56 16.60 9.88 8.02
N TRP A 57 15.37 9.56 8.37
CA TRP A 57 15.05 8.35 9.13
C TRP A 57 15.22 7.11 8.29
N VAL A 58 16.07 6.19 8.70
CA VAL A 58 16.25 4.90 8.03
C VAL A 58 15.28 3.90 8.62
N ILE A 59 14.41 3.40 7.79
CA ILE A 59 13.38 2.41 8.14
C ILE A 59 13.49 1.19 7.24
N TRP A 60 13.15 0.01 7.76
CA TRP A 60 13.15 -1.22 6.97
C TRP A 60 12.08 -1.23 5.88
N SER A 61 10.92 -0.67 6.18
CA SER A 61 9.82 -0.51 5.22
C SER A 61 8.79 0.50 5.74
N GLY A 62 7.83 0.85 4.91
CA GLY A 62 6.67 1.68 5.26
C GLY A 62 5.89 1.20 6.49
N GLU A 63 5.99 -0.08 6.89
CA GLU A 63 5.37 -0.58 8.13
C GLU A 63 5.87 0.13 9.38
N THR A 64 7.16 0.51 9.41
CA THR A 64 7.71 1.30 10.53
C THR A 64 7.07 2.68 10.59
N ALA A 65 6.94 3.35 9.44
CA ALA A 65 6.25 4.63 9.34
C ALA A 65 4.76 4.52 9.71
N ALA A 66 4.09 3.42 9.34
CA ALA A 66 2.70 3.17 9.72
C ALA A 66 2.51 3.06 11.25
N LYS A 67 3.42 2.36 11.93
CA LYS A 67 3.41 2.26 13.40
C LYS A 67 3.63 3.62 14.08
N LEU A 68 4.44 4.48 13.49
CA LEU A 68 4.64 5.86 13.96
C LEU A 68 3.41 6.73 13.67
N ALA A 69 2.84 6.63 12.47
CA ALA A 69 1.63 7.33 12.10
C ALA A 69 0.45 7.03 13.04
N ALA A 70 0.30 5.76 13.45
CA ALA A 70 -0.68 5.35 14.45
C ALA A 70 -0.44 5.97 15.85
N ARG A 71 0.78 6.47 16.11
CA ARG A 71 1.15 7.19 17.35
C ARG A 71 1.15 8.72 17.16
N GLY A 72 0.62 9.22 16.04
CA GLY A 72 0.57 10.64 15.73
C GLY A 72 1.90 11.25 15.28
N VAL A 73 2.89 10.43 14.90
CA VAL A 73 4.18 10.90 14.40
C VAL A 73 4.23 10.76 12.88
N ARG A 74 4.53 11.85 12.19
CA ARG A 74 4.81 11.89 10.74
C ARG A 74 6.28 12.23 10.54
N LEU A 75 6.92 11.52 9.61
CA LEU A 75 8.33 11.72 9.28
C LEU A 75 8.43 12.65 8.05
N ALA A 76 9.25 13.68 8.12
CA ALA A 76 9.43 14.59 6.98
C ALA A 76 10.21 13.93 5.84
N THR A 77 11.20 13.11 6.17
CA THR A 77 12.01 12.38 5.18
C THR A 77 12.43 11.01 5.71
N CYS A 78 12.50 10.03 4.83
CA CYS A 78 13.04 8.72 5.17
C CYS A 78 13.98 8.16 4.10
N TRP A 79 14.66 7.10 4.47
CA TRP A 79 15.28 6.11 3.61
C TRP A 79 14.55 4.80 3.86
N ASP A 80 13.73 4.38 2.92
CA ASP A 80 13.01 3.11 2.98
C ASP A 80 13.87 2.02 2.34
N ILE A 81 14.39 1.13 3.18
CA ILE A 81 15.32 0.07 2.74
C ILE A 81 14.66 -0.85 1.71
N ALA A 82 13.39 -1.20 1.90
CA ALA A 82 12.66 -2.07 0.98
C ALA A 82 12.45 -1.41 -0.39
N ALA A 83 12.09 -0.13 -0.42
CA ALA A 83 11.92 0.63 -1.66
C ALA A 83 13.23 0.75 -2.43
N VAL A 84 14.32 1.12 -1.75
CA VAL A 84 15.65 1.25 -2.36
C VAL A 84 16.17 -0.12 -2.83
N HIS A 85 15.86 -1.20 -2.11
CA HIS A 85 16.22 -2.54 -2.56
C HIS A 85 15.54 -2.90 -3.89
N ARG A 86 14.24 -2.62 -4.02
CA ARG A 86 13.51 -2.84 -5.28
C ARG A 86 14.08 -2.00 -6.43
N LEU A 87 14.56 -0.79 -6.16
CA LEU A 87 15.23 0.06 -7.14
C LEU A 87 16.57 -0.54 -7.61
N LEU A 88 17.36 -1.10 -6.70
CA LEU A 88 18.68 -1.67 -7.00
C LEU A 88 18.59 -3.02 -7.74
N PHE A 89 17.72 -3.91 -7.26
CA PHE A 89 17.71 -5.32 -7.68
C PHE A 89 16.43 -5.72 -8.43
N GLY A 90 15.41 -4.85 -8.46
CA GLY A 90 14.12 -5.17 -9.05
C GLY A 90 13.29 -6.16 -8.21
N GLY A 91 12.18 -6.61 -8.78
CA GLY A 91 11.27 -7.56 -8.12
C GLY A 91 10.43 -6.94 -7.02
N TRP A 92 9.59 -7.76 -6.39
CA TRP A 92 8.66 -7.33 -5.33
C TRP A 92 9.14 -7.69 -3.92
N ARG A 93 9.99 -8.73 -3.80
CA ARG A 93 10.45 -9.25 -2.53
C ARG A 93 11.53 -8.33 -1.94
N ALA A 94 11.28 -7.81 -0.73
CA ALA A 94 12.17 -6.89 -0.04
C ALA A 94 12.03 -7.03 1.48
N ASP A 95 11.80 -8.26 1.97
CA ASP A 95 11.89 -8.55 3.40
C ASP A 95 13.35 -8.40 3.90
N PRO A 96 13.56 -8.11 5.19
CA PRO A 96 14.89 -7.80 5.70
C PRO A 96 15.94 -8.87 5.41
N GLY A 97 15.57 -10.17 5.52
CA GLY A 97 16.49 -11.27 5.23
C GLY A 97 16.93 -11.32 3.78
N TRP A 98 16.00 -11.06 2.86
CA TRP A 98 16.27 -11.00 1.42
C TRP A 98 17.13 -9.80 1.06
N VAL A 99 16.80 -8.63 1.60
CA VAL A 99 17.56 -7.39 1.39
C VAL A 99 19.01 -7.54 1.86
N TRP A 100 19.20 -8.03 3.07
CA TRP A 100 20.50 -8.24 3.66
C TRP A 100 21.35 -9.22 2.85
N ALA A 101 20.79 -10.39 2.49
CA ALA A 101 21.48 -11.40 1.72
C ALA A 101 21.95 -10.87 0.34
N HIS A 102 21.10 -10.11 -0.37
CA HIS A 102 21.50 -9.46 -1.63
C HIS A 102 22.66 -8.49 -1.46
N LEU A 103 22.62 -7.63 -0.44
CA LEU A 103 23.64 -6.61 -0.22
C LEU A 103 24.96 -7.21 0.27
N GLN A 104 24.91 -8.37 0.93
CA GLN A 104 26.09 -9.12 1.37
C GLN A 104 26.57 -10.16 0.35
N GLU A 105 25.95 -10.18 -0.86
CA GLU A 105 26.26 -11.13 -1.93
C GLU A 105 26.17 -12.61 -1.49
N LEU A 106 25.26 -12.90 -0.54
CA LEU A 106 25.00 -14.25 -0.05
C LEU A 106 24.05 -15.02 -0.95
N ALA A 107 24.09 -16.34 -0.91
CA ALA A 107 23.22 -17.18 -1.72
C ALA A 107 21.75 -17.09 -1.29
N LEU A 108 20.91 -16.57 -2.17
CA LEU A 108 19.49 -16.31 -1.85
C LEU A 108 18.66 -17.58 -1.63
N ALA A 109 19.09 -18.71 -2.21
CA ALA A 109 18.42 -19.99 -2.06
C ALA A 109 18.60 -20.61 -0.67
N THR A 110 19.58 -20.16 0.09
CA THR A 110 19.94 -20.68 1.41
C THR A 110 19.61 -19.73 2.55
N ILE A 111 18.83 -18.68 2.30
CA ILE A 111 18.36 -17.78 3.37
C ILE A 111 17.62 -18.61 4.41
N PRO A 112 18.04 -18.57 5.69
CA PRO A 112 17.40 -19.33 6.74
C PRO A 112 15.92 -18.91 6.89
N ALA A 113 15.03 -19.89 6.78
CA ALA A 113 13.61 -19.68 7.03
C ALA A 113 13.30 -19.92 8.52
N PRO A 114 12.30 -19.20 9.08
CA PRO A 114 11.78 -19.56 10.39
C PRO A 114 11.30 -21.01 10.35
N GLY A 115 11.93 -21.88 11.14
CA GLY A 115 11.46 -23.26 11.32
C GLY A 115 10.08 -23.26 12.00
N PRO A 116 9.32 -24.36 11.92
CA PRO A 116 8.18 -24.54 12.81
C PRO A 116 8.68 -24.42 14.25
N PRO A 117 7.87 -23.84 15.18
CA PRO A 117 8.30 -23.68 16.56
C PRO A 117 8.67 -25.05 17.12
N ASN A 118 9.96 -25.30 17.25
CA ASN A 118 10.49 -26.53 17.79
C ASN A 118 10.44 -26.40 19.31
N LEU A 119 9.57 -27.16 19.97
CA LEU A 119 9.42 -27.17 21.42
C LEU A 119 10.74 -27.55 22.17
N PHE A 120 11.74 -28.02 21.46
CA PHE A 120 12.99 -28.51 21.99
C PHE A 120 14.26 -27.73 21.61
N GLU A 121 14.17 -26.77 20.71
CA GLU A 121 15.26 -25.83 20.43
C GLU A 121 15.22 -24.68 21.45
N GLN A 122 15.72 -24.95 22.63
CA GLN A 122 16.27 -23.90 23.48
C GLN A 122 17.63 -23.55 22.86
N GLY A 123 17.62 -22.59 21.89
CA GLY A 123 18.87 -21.98 21.44
C GLY A 123 19.61 -21.42 22.65
N GLU A 124 20.93 -21.56 22.66
CA GLU A 124 21.80 -20.98 23.70
C GLU A 124 21.40 -19.51 23.92
N PRO A 125 21.22 -19.02 25.16
CA PRO A 125 20.77 -17.66 25.46
C PRO A 125 21.60 -16.55 24.80
N GLY A 126 22.87 -16.81 24.46
CA GLY A 126 23.74 -15.89 23.75
C GLY A 126 23.49 -15.77 22.25
N ASP A 127 22.72 -16.69 21.66
CA ASP A 127 22.50 -16.75 20.20
C ASP A 127 21.45 -15.74 19.69
N LEU A 128 20.68 -15.12 20.59
CA LEU A 128 19.62 -14.19 20.24
C LEU A 128 20.04 -12.71 20.36
N GLU A 129 21.22 -12.41 20.85
CA GLU A 129 21.67 -11.04 21.09
C GLU A 129 22.05 -10.29 19.82
N GLU A 130 22.55 -11.00 18.80
CA GLU A 130 23.00 -10.38 17.54
C GLU A 130 22.09 -10.75 16.37
N PRO A 131 21.75 -9.78 15.51
CA PRO A 131 20.84 -10.01 14.38
C PRO A 131 21.47 -10.84 13.26
N VAL A 132 22.80 -10.85 13.12
CA VAL A 132 23.53 -11.56 12.07
C VAL A 132 24.15 -12.83 12.65
N GLY A 133 23.93 -13.97 11.99
CA GLY A 133 24.51 -15.23 12.36
C GLY A 133 25.97 -15.38 11.94
N PRO A 134 26.67 -16.42 12.43
CA PRO A 134 28.04 -16.72 12.03
C PRO A 134 28.17 -17.11 10.55
N ASP A 135 27.06 -17.48 9.92
CA ASP A 135 26.93 -17.76 8.48
C ASP A 135 26.76 -16.50 7.62
N GLY A 136 26.68 -15.31 8.27
CA GLY A 136 26.49 -14.02 7.63
C GLY A 136 25.05 -13.64 7.32
N TYR A 137 24.07 -14.56 7.50
CA TYR A 137 22.66 -14.27 7.28
C TYR A 137 22.01 -13.62 8.50
N LEU A 138 20.88 -12.92 8.26
CA LEU A 138 20.03 -12.50 9.36
C LEU A 138 19.38 -13.73 10.01
N ARG A 139 19.42 -13.76 11.32
CA ARG A 139 18.81 -14.85 12.10
C ARG A 139 17.29 -14.88 11.97
N PRO A 140 16.65 -16.03 11.71
CA PRO A 140 15.20 -16.13 11.54
C PRO A 140 14.38 -15.52 12.68
N PRO A 141 14.73 -15.66 13.98
CA PRO A 141 13.99 -15.02 15.06
C PRO A 141 13.96 -13.48 14.93
N TRP A 142 15.06 -12.86 14.51
CA TRP A 142 15.10 -11.41 14.31
C TRP A 142 14.18 -10.96 13.16
N VAL A 143 14.26 -11.62 12.03
CA VAL A 143 13.41 -11.31 10.86
C VAL A 143 11.93 -11.53 11.16
N SER A 144 11.60 -12.50 12.03
CA SER A 144 10.22 -12.84 12.43
C SER A 144 9.66 -11.98 13.57
N GLY A 145 10.33 -10.88 13.96
CA GLY A 145 9.83 -9.93 14.95
C GLY A 145 10.59 -9.90 16.28
N GLY A 146 11.56 -10.79 16.50
CA GLY A 146 12.39 -10.83 17.71
C GLY A 146 13.20 -9.54 17.94
N TRP A 147 13.40 -8.75 16.88
CA TRP A 147 13.98 -7.41 16.96
C TRP A 147 13.21 -6.43 17.87
N SER A 148 11.96 -6.74 18.20
CA SER A 148 11.13 -5.94 19.10
C SER A 148 11.00 -6.51 20.51
N ALA A 149 11.72 -7.59 20.84
CA ALA A 149 11.60 -8.32 22.10
C ALA A 149 12.13 -7.53 23.31
N SER A 150 13.13 -6.67 23.10
CA SER A 150 13.73 -5.86 24.16
C SER A 150 14.17 -4.48 23.66
N PRO A 151 14.41 -3.52 24.56
CA PRO A 151 15.03 -2.24 24.21
C PRO A 151 16.36 -2.37 23.48
N GLY A 152 17.21 -3.32 23.89
CA GLY A 152 18.49 -3.60 23.23
C GLY A 152 18.30 -4.10 21.81
N HIS A 153 17.33 -5.00 21.59
CA HIS A 153 16.99 -5.50 20.25
C HIS A 153 16.48 -4.37 19.33
N LEU A 154 15.65 -3.46 19.84
CA LEU A 154 15.19 -2.30 19.06
C LEU A 154 16.34 -1.44 18.56
N THR A 155 17.31 -1.13 19.43
CA THR A 155 18.47 -0.31 19.05
C THR A 155 19.40 -1.03 18.08
N ARG A 156 19.63 -2.33 18.29
CA ARG A 156 20.39 -3.18 17.34
C ARG A 156 19.74 -3.24 15.96
N TRP A 157 18.42 -3.36 15.92
CA TRP A 157 17.67 -3.37 14.66
C TRP A 157 17.74 -2.02 13.92
N ALA A 158 17.73 -0.92 14.66
CA ALA A 158 17.94 0.42 14.12
C ALA A 158 19.39 0.62 13.61
N GLU A 159 20.39 0.09 14.31
CA GLU A 159 21.78 0.12 13.89
C GLU A 159 21.99 -0.66 12.59
N LEU A 160 21.42 -1.86 12.51
CA LEU A 160 21.48 -2.69 11.32
C LEU A 160 20.80 -2.01 10.12
N ALA A 161 19.71 -1.26 10.35
CA ALA A 161 19.08 -0.47 9.30
C ALA A 161 20.03 0.59 8.73
N VAL A 162 20.77 1.32 9.57
CA VAL A 162 21.78 2.31 9.12
C VAL A 162 22.88 1.62 8.30
N THR A 163 23.40 0.51 8.80
CA THR A 163 24.41 -0.28 8.08
C THR A 163 23.91 -0.72 6.70
N THR A 164 22.67 -1.22 6.64
CA THR A 164 22.03 -1.64 5.40
C THR A 164 21.85 -0.47 4.43
N ALA A 165 21.41 0.69 4.93
CA ALA A 165 21.29 1.90 4.10
C ALA A 165 22.65 2.36 3.55
N GLY A 166 23.72 2.26 4.34
CA GLY A 166 25.08 2.54 3.87
C GLY A 166 25.52 1.64 2.72
N LEU A 167 25.24 0.34 2.83
CA LEU A 167 25.50 -0.62 1.74
C LEU A 167 24.69 -0.29 0.48
N GLN A 168 23.43 0.09 0.63
CA GLN A 168 22.59 0.52 -0.49
C GLN A 168 23.12 1.80 -1.14
N GLN A 169 23.56 2.81 -0.36
CA GLN A 169 24.18 4.02 -0.91
C GLN A 169 25.44 3.70 -1.68
N ALA A 170 26.30 2.81 -1.16
CA ALA A 170 27.48 2.34 -1.86
C ALA A 170 27.13 1.61 -3.17
N GLY A 171 26.07 0.80 -3.17
CA GLY A 171 25.53 0.15 -4.36
C GLY A 171 25.06 1.16 -5.42
N LEU A 172 24.29 2.16 -5.01
CA LEU A 172 23.82 3.23 -5.90
C LEU A 172 24.97 4.04 -6.51
N ALA A 173 26.00 4.33 -5.72
CA ALA A 173 27.17 5.08 -6.18
C ALA A 173 27.99 4.34 -7.27
N ARG A 174 27.87 3.00 -7.33
CA ARG A 174 28.52 2.19 -8.40
C ARG A 174 27.77 2.19 -9.73
N LEU A 175 26.54 2.71 -9.77
CA LEU A 175 25.72 2.78 -11.00
C LEU A 175 26.14 3.99 -11.85
N ALA A 176 27.31 3.89 -12.51
CA ALA A 176 27.90 4.99 -13.28
C ALA A 176 27.00 5.47 -14.45
N ASP A 177 26.17 4.60 -14.99
CA ASP A 177 25.22 4.87 -16.08
C ASP A 177 23.91 5.52 -15.59
N ARG A 178 23.73 5.66 -14.28
CA ARG A 178 22.51 6.18 -13.66
C ARG A 178 22.81 7.31 -12.67
N PRO A 179 23.19 8.50 -13.13
CA PRO A 179 23.61 9.61 -12.27
C PRO A 179 22.52 10.09 -11.29
N MET A 180 21.24 9.83 -11.60
CA MET A 180 20.11 10.20 -10.74
C MET A 180 19.67 9.08 -9.79
N ALA A 181 20.40 7.97 -9.68
CA ALA A 181 20.00 6.81 -8.87
C ALA A 181 19.74 7.17 -7.41
N LEU A 182 20.59 8.00 -6.81
CA LEU A 182 20.41 8.47 -5.43
C LEU A 182 19.15 9.34 -5.29
N ALA A 183 18.89 10.25 -6.22
CA ALA A 183 17.68 11.08 -6.20
C ALA A 183 16.43 10.22 -6.38
N THR A 184 16.50 9.19 -7.22
CA THR A 184 15.40 8.22 -7.37
C THR A 184 15.16 7.44 -6.08
N ALA A 185 16.21 7.00 -5.38
CA ALA A 185 16.06 6.33 -4.08
C ALA A 185 15.36 7.21 -3.03
N TYR A 186 15.66 8.51 -3.02
CA TYR A 186 14.94 9.47 -2.17
C TYR A 186 13.46 9.62 -2.59
N SER A 187 13.18 9.66 -3.88
CA SER A 187 11.82 9.75 -4.42
C SER A 187 10.99 8.50 -4.09
N GLU A 188 11.55 7.31 -4.29
CA GLU A 188 10.88 6.05 -3.95
C GLU A 188 10.60 5.93 -2.45
N SER A 189 11.56 6.31 -1.62
CA SER A 189 11.38 6.36 -0.16
C SER A 189 10.28 7.35 0.24
N ALA A 190 10.21 8.51 -0.40
CA ALA A 190 9.16 9.49 -0.15
C ALA A 190 7.78 9.01 -0.64
N ALA A 191 7.72 8.26 -1.74
CA ALA A 191 6.48 7.67 -2.25
C ALA A 191 5.91 6.63 -1.27
N GLU A 192 6.75 5.76 -0.69
CA GLU A 192 6.31 4.80 0.34
C GLU A 192 5.83 5.50 1.62
N LEU A 193 6.51 6.56 2.04
CA LEU A 193 6.08 7.37 3.18
C LEU A 193 4.72 8.03 2.91
N LEU A 194 4.54 8.66 1.75
CA LEU A 194 3.27 9.24 1.32
C LEU A 194 2.15 8.18 1.29
N CYS A 195 2.41 6.99 0.77
CA CYS A 195 1.45 5.90 0.73
C CYS A 195 1.02 5.47 2.14
N THR A 196 1.97 5.42 3.07
CA THR A 196 1.70 5.13 4.48
C THR A 196 0.78 6.20 5.10
N GLU A 197 1.05 7.47 4.84
CA GLU A 197 0.23 8.58 5.32
C GLU A 197 -1.16 8.58 4.70
N LEU A 198 -1.26 8.37 3.39
CA LEU A 198 -2.55 8.24 2.70
C LEU A 198 -3.39 7.07 3.25
N SER A 199 -2.74 5.95 3.59
CA SER A 199 -3.42 4.80 4.20
C SER A 199 -3.95 5.13 5.60
N ALA A 200 -3.18 5.86 6.39
CA ALA A 200 -3.54 6.26 7.75
C ALA A 200 -4.60 7.38 7.76
N ASP A 201 -4.36 8.44 7.02
CA ASP A 201 -5.20 9.64 7.02
C ASP A 201 -6.45 9.48 6.16
N GLY A 202 -6.34 8.77 5.05
CA GLY A 202 -7.41 8.67 4.05
C GLY A 202 -7.62 9.97 3.26
N LEU A 203 -8.44 9.90 2.23
CA LEU A 203 -8.82 11.03 1.38
C LEU A 203 -10.13 11.66 1.87
N PRO A 204 -10.24 12.98 1.97
CA PRO A 204 -11.49 13.62 2.37
C PRO A 204 -12.58 13.37 1.32
N MET A 205 -13.77 12.97 1.77
CA MET A 205 -14.94 12.73 0.91
C MET A 205 -16.22 13.17 1.62
N ASP A 206 -17.04 13.97 0.94
CA ASP A 206 -18.37 14.31 1.39
C ASP A 206 -19.32 13.11 1.18
N ARG A 207 -19.76 12.48 2.30
CA ARG A 207 -20.67 11.34 2.28
C ARG A 207 -22.02 11.69 1.62
N ALA A 208 -22.56 12.87 1.89
CA ALA A 208 -23.86 13.26 1.35
C ALA A 208 -23.79 13.47 -0.17
N ALA A 209 -22.76 14.17 -0.64
CA ALA A 209 -22.52 14.35 -2.07
C ALA A 209 -22.28 13.00 -2.78
N ALA A 210 -21.48 12.12 -2.20
CA ALA A 210 -21.24 10.76 -2.74
C ALA A 210 -22.55 9.96 -2.85
N GLN A 211 -23.41 10.00 -1.82
CA GLN A 211 -24.71 9.33 -1.84
C GLN A 211 -25.66 9.94 -2.88
N GLN A 212 -25.65 11.24 -3.06
CA GLN A 212 -26.46 11.90 -4.12
C GLN A 212 -26.01 11.45 -5.52
N VAL A 213 -24.70 11.41 -5.76
CA VAL A 213 -24.16 10.90 -7.03
C VAL A 213 -24.57 9.44 -7.25
N LEU A 214 -24.42 8.59 -6.24
CA LEU A 214 -24.85 7.20 -6.33
C LEU A 214 -26.35 7.08 -6.62
N ALA A 215 -27.19 7.85 -5.91
CA ALA A 215 -28.64 7.83 -6.13
C ALA A 215 -29.04 8.20 -7.56
N ALA A 216 -28.34 9.15 -8.18
CA ALA A 216 -28.58 9.56 -9.56
C ALA A 216 -28.30 8.44 -10.57
N PHE A 217 -27.30 7.58 -10.31
CA PHE A 217 -26.91 6.51 -11.24
C PHE A 217 -27.60 5.17 -10.97
N VAL A 218 -27.74 4.80 -9.68
CA VAL A 218 -28.17 3.44 -9.30
C VAL A 218 -29.50 3.42 -8.52
N GLY A 219 -30.08 4.56 -8.28
CA GLY A 219 -31.28 4.75 -7.46
C GLY A 219 -30.97 4.94 -5.97
N PRO A 220 -32.01 5.17 -5.17
CA PRO A 220 -31.87 5.41 -3.73
C PRO A 220 -31.26 4.20 -3.02
N ARG A 221 -30.59 4.47 -1.88
CA ARG A 221 -29.96 3.43 -1.08
C ARG A 221 -30.99 2.40 -0.60
N PRO A 222 -30.82 1.11 -0.94
CA PRO A 222 -31.71 0.06 -0.45
C PRO A 222 -31.48 -0.18 1.05
N ARG A 223 -32.56 -0.41 1.79
CA ARG A 223 -32.51 -0.73 3.23
C ARG A 223 -32.50 -2.23 3.48
N THR A 224 -32.95 -3.02 2.51
CA THR A 224 -33.03 -4.48 2.61
C THR A 224 -32.53 -5.12 1.31
N GLU A 225 -32.15 -6.41 1.39
CA GLU A 225 -31.75 -7.17 0.21
C GLU A 225 -32.92 -7.29 -0.81
N ALA A 226 -34.16 -7.35 -0.34
CA ALA A 226 -35.35 -7.34 -1.20
C ALA A 226 -35.49 -6.01 -1.99
N GLU A 227 -35.17 -4.87 -1.36
CA GLU A 227 -35.14 -3.58 -2.04
C GLU A 227 -33.99 -3.52 -3.05
N ALA A 228 -32.81 -4.03 -2.69
CA ALA A 228 -31.68 -4.11 -3.60
C ALA A 228 -32.00 -4.97 -4.83
N ALA A 229 -32.64 -6.12 -4.64
CA ALA A 229 -33.09 -7.00 -5.72
C ALA A 229 -34.13 -6.31 -6.62
N ARG A 230 -35.12 -5.60 -6.04
CA ARG A 230 -36.08 -4.81 -6.81
C ARG A 230 -35.41 -3.72 -7.63
N SER A 231 -34.45 -3.00 -7.06
CA SER A 231 -33.70 -1.95 -7.77
C SER A 231 -32.90 -2.51 -8.93
N ARG A 232 -32.27 -3.69 -8.76
CA ARG A 232 -31.57 -4.40 -9.84
C ARG A 232 -32.54 -4.79 -10.94
N ALA A 233 -33.67 -5.43 -10.58
CA ALA A 233 -34.69 -5.84 -11.55
C ALA A 233 -35.27 -4.65 -12.31
N ALA A 234 -35.50 -3.52 -11.67
CA ALA A 234 -36.00 -2.31 -12.31
C ALA A 234 -35.02 -1.75 -13.35
N ARG A 235 -33.71 -1.76 -13.05
CA ARG A 235 -32.68 -1.37 -14.04
C ARG A 235 -32.63 -2.33 -15.23
N ASP A 236 -32.72 -3.63 -15.00
CA ASP A 236 -32.74 -4.63 -16.03
C ASP A 236 -34.02 -4.48 -16.94
N ALA A 237 -35.15 -4.27 -16.31
CA ALA A 237 -36.43 -4.04 -17.03
C ALA A 237 -36.39 -2.76 -17.89
N ALA A 238 -35.66 -1.72 -17.46
CA ALA A 238 -35.51 -0.50 -18.23
C ALA A 238 -34.75 -0.71 -19.55
N VAL A 239 -33.92 -1.73 -19.67
CA VAL A 239 -33.30 -2.17 -20.93
C VAL A 239 -34.23 -3.09 -21.69
N LEU A 240 -34.75 -4.11 -21.01
CA LEU A 240 -35.53 -5.19 -21.64
C LEU A 240 -36.87 -4.72 -22.21
N ARG A 241 -37.42 -3.59 -21.77
CA ARG A 241 -38.62 -2.98 -22.40
C ARG A 241 -38.41 -2.62 -23.88
N HIS A 242 -37.16 -2.45 -24.32
CA HIS A 242 -36.81 -2.20 -25.72
C HIS A 242 -36.44 -3.48 -26.49
N ALA A 243 -36.54 -4.65 -25.83
CA ALA A 243 -36.29 -5.93 -26.47
C ALA A 243 -37.47 -6.38 -27.31
N PRO A 244 -37.28 -7.25 -28.33
CA PRO A 244 -38.37 -7.86 -29.07
C PRO A 244 -39.34 -8.63 -28.15
N PRO A 245 -40.64 -8.72 -28.52
CA PRO A 245 -41.62 -9.43 -27.71
C PRO A 245 -41.16 -10.86 -27.38
N GLY A 246 -41.31 -11.27 -26.11
CA GLY A 246 -40.91 -12.59 -25.62
C GLY A 246 -39.39 -12.78 -25.47
N ALA A 247 -38.57 -11.74 -25.65
CA ALA A 247 -37.15 -11.82 -25.40
C ALA A 247 -36.85 -11.61 -23.91
N SER A 248 -36.07 -12.52 -23.34
CA SER A 248 -35.47 -12.39 -22.03
C SER A 248 -33.97 -12.61 -22.16
N ALA A 249 -33.16 -11.89 -21.35
CA ALA A 249 -31.71 -12.07 -21.30
C ALA A 249 -31.19 -11.61 -19.95
N ASP A 250 -30.21 -12.33 -19.43
CA ASP A 250 -29.37 -11.81 -18.35
C ASP A 250 -28.37 -10.82 -18.96
N LEU A 251 -28.54 -9.54 -18.60
CA LEU A 251 -27.70 -8.45 -19.11
C LEU A 251 -26.26 -8.52 -18.60
N ARG A 252 -25.95 -9.35 -17.59
CA ARG A 252 -24.62 -9.62 -17.06
C ARG A 252 -23.89 -10.70 -17.86
N SER A 253 -24.62 -11.47 -18.69
CA SER A 253 -24.08 -12.49 -19.58
C SER A 253 -23.72 -11.89 -20.95
N PRO A 254 -22.44 -11.76 -21.34
CA PRO A 254 -22.05 -11.25 -22.66
C PRO A 254 -22.65 -12.06 -23.83
N ALA A 255 -22.78 -13.37 -23.63
CA ALA A 255 -23.37 -14.25 -24.66
C ALA A 255 -24.86 -13.96 -24.89
N GLN A 256 -25.64 -13.83 -23.81
CA GLN A 256 -27.06 -13.52 -23.91
C GLN A 256 -27.31 -12.12 -24.45
N VAL A 257 -26.49 -11.14 -24.03
CA VAL A 257 -26.57 -9.78 -24.60
C VAL A 257 -26.26 -9.78 -26.09
N ARG A 258 -25.25 -10.53 -26.55
CA ARG A 258 -24.96 -10.63 -27.98
C ARG A 258 -26.14 -11.26 -28.77
N SER A 259 -26.72 -12.32 -28.24
CA SER A 259 -27.92 -12.94 -28.85
C SER A 259 -29.10 -11.97 -28.89
N LEU A 260 -29.29 -11.16 -27.83
CA LEU A 260 -30.34 -10.14 -27.80
C LEU A 260 -30.10 -9.04 -28.85
N LEU A 261 -28.85 -8.58 -29.00
CA LEU A 261 -28.46 -7.60 -30.02
C LEU A 261 -28.66 -8.12 -31.44
N ALA A 262 -28.29 -9.36 -31.70
CA ALA A 262 -28.52 -9.99 -33.02
C ALA A 262 -30.03 -10.03 -33.40
N ARG A 263 -30.92 -10.25 -32.42
CA ARG A 263 -32.38 -10.24 -32.64
C ARG A 263 -32.96 -8.88 -33.06
N ILE A 264 -32.22 -7.79 -32.80
CA ILE A 264 -32.61 -6.44 -33.23
C ILE A 264 -31.78 -5.95 -34.45
N GLY A 265 -31.06 -6.87 -35.10
CA GLY A 265 -30.27 -6.55 -36.29
C GLY A 265 -28.90 -5.94 -36.01
N VAL A 266 -28.45 -5.94 -34.75
CA VAL A 266 -27.11 -5.47 -34.36
C VAL A 266 -26.18 -6.68 -34.16
N ASP A 267 -25.42 -7.00 -35.21
CA ASP A 267 -24.45 -8.09 -35.18
C ASP A 267 -23.07 -7.54 -34.78
N VAL A 268 -22.51 -8.04 -33.66
CA VAL A 268 -21.23 -7.63 -33.11
C VAL A 268 -20.44 -8.84 -32.64
N PRO A 269 -19.11 -8.88 -32.86
CA PRO A 269 -18.26 -9.99 -32.42
C PRO A 269 -18.13 -10.07 -30.90
N ASP A 270 -18.22 -8.93 -30.23
CA ASP A 270 -18.23 -8.82 -28.78
C ASP A 270 -19.10 -7.65 -28.32
N THR A 271 -19.43 -7.62 -27.04
CA THR A 271 -20.31 -6.59 -26.45
C THR A 271 -19.54 -5.46 -25.77
N ARG A 272 -18.28 -5.19 -26.12
CA ARG A 272 -17.47 -4.11 -25.53
C ARG A 272 -18.11 -2.74 -25.76
N ALA A 273 -18.07 -1.87 -24.75
CA ALA A 273 -18.78 -0.59 -24.80
C ALA A 273 -18.37 0.28 -26.01
N TRP A 274 -17.09 0.30 -26.38
CA TRP A 274 -16.62 1.09 -27.52
C TRP A 274 -17.23 0.61 -28.86
N ARG A 275 -17.47 -0.71 -29.01
CA ARG A 275 -18.17 -1.25 -30.21
C ARG A 275 -19.64 -0.88 -30.23
N LEU A 276 -20.30 -1.01 -29.07
CA LEU A 276 -21.72 -0.70 -28.96
C LEU A 276 -22.01 0.79 -29.15
N ARG A 277 -21.06 1.67 -28.83
CA ARG A 277 -21.25 3.11 -29.08
C ARG A 277 -21.51 3.46 -30.54
N ALA A 278 -20.90 2.73 -31.47
CA ALA A 278 -21.14 2.90 -32.90
C ALA A 278 -22.59 2.61 -33.32
N PHE A 279 -23.33 1.81 -32.55
CA PHE A 279 -24.72 1.42 -32.80
C PHE A 279 -25.71 2.10 -31.84
N ARG A 280 -25.28 3.13 -31.08
CA ARG A 280 -26.11 3.77 -30.06
C ARG A 280 -27.45 4.28 -30.61
N ASP A 281 -27.40 4.85 -31.78
CA ASP A 281 -28.57 5.47 -32.42
C ASP A 281 -29.32 4.51 -33.35
N ALA A 282 -28.78 3.30 -33.55
CA ALA A 282 -29.41 2.29 -34.42
C ALA A 282 -30.66 1.66 -33.78
N HIS A 283 -30.68 1.52 -32.47
CA HIS A 283 -31.84 0.97 -31.76
C HIS A 283 -31.87 1.40 -30.29
N PRO A 284 -33.04 1.76 -29.71
CA PRO A 284 -33.16 2.21 -28.31
C PRO A 284 -32.59 1.26 -27.27
N LEU A 285 -32.62 -0.05 -27.53
CA LEU A 285 -32.02 -1.06 -26.65
C LEU A 285 -30.53 -0.85 -26.47
N VAL A 286 -29.82 -0.44 -27.52
CA VAL A 286 -28.34 -0.23 -27.43
C VAL A 286 -28.00 0.96 -26.52
N ALA A 287 -28.72 2.08 -26.69
CA ALA A 287 -28.57 3.24 -25.84
C ALA A 287 -28.85 2.89 -24.36
N ALA A 288 -29.99 2.21 -24.10
CA ALA A 288 -30.39 1.78 -22.78
C ALA A 288 -29.38 0.80 -22.16
N LEU A 289 -28.83 -0.13 -22.96
CA LEU A 289 -27.80 -1.07 -22.50
C LEU A 289 -26.49 -0.38 -22.11
N LEU A 290 -26.07 0.64 -22.83
CA LEU A 290 -24.88 1.42 -22.50
C LEU A 290 -25.05 2.18 -21.18
N GLU A 291 -26.20 2.81 -20.96
CA GLU A 291 -26.49 3.50 -19.69
C GLU A 291 -26.63 2.49 -18.53
N TRP A 292 -27.29 1.34 -18.77
CA TRP A 292 -27.38 0.26 -17.79
C TRP A 292 -25.98 -0.23 -17.36
N ARG A 293 -25.07 -0.45 -18.31
CA ARG A 293 -23.69 -0.88 -18.00
C ARG A 293 -22.93 0.12 -17.14
N LYS A 294 -23.13 1.41 -17.40
CA LYS A 294 -22.55 2.47 -16.59
C LYS A 294 -23.09 2.39 -15.14
N ALA A 295 -24.40 2.30 -15.01
CA ALA A 295 -25.06 2.18 -13.71
C ALA A 295 -24.66 0.89 -12.97
N GLU A 296 -24.65 -0.24 -13.65
CA GLU A 296 -24.29 -1.54 -13.06
C GLU A 296 -22.84 -1.58 -12.62
N ARG A 297 -21.90 -1.02 -13.42
CA ARG A 297 -20.49 -0.89 -13.02
C ARG A 297 -20.34 -0.04 -11.77
N ILE A 298 -21.05 1.09 -11.70
CA ILE A 298 -21.03 1.94 -10.50
C ILE A 298 -21.59 1.17 -9.30
N ALA A 299 -22.75 0.52 -9.47
CA ALA A 299 -23.40 -0.23 -8.40
C ALA A 299 -22.51 -1.34 -7.81
N THR A 300 -21.81 -2.08 -8.68
CA THR A 300 -21.02 -3.25 -8.28
C THR A 300 -19.60 -2.90 -7.81
N THR A 301 -19.01 -1.82 -8.34
CA THR A 301 -17.63 -1.45 -8.02
C THR A 301 -17.53 -0.37 -6.96
N TYR A 302 -18.39 0.67 -7.06
CA TYR A 302 -18.35 1.86 -6.21
C TYR A 302 -19.68 2.18 -5.55
N GLY A 303 -20.56 1.18 -5.42
CA GLY A 303 -21.89 1.34 -4.85
C GLY A 303 -21.89 1.64 -3.35
N TYR A 304 -23.09 1.64 -2.76
CA TYR A 304 -23.27 1.95 -1.34
C TYR A 304 -22.45 1.06 -0.40
N GLY A 305 -22.33 -0.25 -0.71
CA GLY A 305 -21.50 -1.17 0.08
C GLY A 305 -20.01 -0.81 0.04
N TRP A 306 -19.49 -0.40 -1.12
CA TRP A 306 -18.11 0.09 -1.23
C TRP A 306 -17.91 1.37 -0.42
N LEU A 307 -18.86 2.31 -0.52
CA LEU A 307 -18.80 3.55 0.25
C LEU A 307 -18.77 3.29 1.77
N ASP A 308 -19.59 2.33 2.23
CA ASP A 308 -19.63 1.96 3.66
C ASP A 308 -18.34 1.27 4.12
N ALA A 309 -17.74 0.47 3.25
CA ALA A 309 -16.53 -0.26 3.58
C ALA A 309 -15.28 0.64 3.66
N HIS A 310 -15.25 1.75 2.92
CA HIS A 310 -14.06 2.58 2.76
C HIS A 310 -14.17 3.98 3.37
N LEU A 311 -15.39 4.52 3.53
CA LEU A 311 -15.60 5.87 4.06
C LEU A 311 -15.90 5.82 5.55
N GLY A 312 -14.96 6.27 6.38
CA GLY A 312 -15.09 6.39 7.82
C GLY A 312 -16.16 7.42 8.25
N GLU A 313 -16.51 7.40 9.53
CA GLU A 313 -17.41 8.39 10.14
C GLU A 313 -16.83 9.80 10.14
N ASP A 314 -15.50 9.90 10.14
CA ASP A 314 -14.73 11.15 10.02
C ASP A 314 -14.74 11.77 8.60
N GLY A 315 -15.50 11.19 7.67
CA GLY A 315 -15.56 11.66 6.29
C GLY A 315 -14.30 11.41 5.49
N ARG A 316 -13.49 10.42 5.87
CA ARG A 316 -12.26 10.07 5.15
C ARG A 316 -12.33 8.67 4.54
N LEU A 317 -12.00 8.63 3.26
CA LEU A 317 -11.99 7.41 2.45
C LEU A 317 -10.63 6.74 2.60
N ARG A 318 -10.61 5.50 3.08
CA ARG A 318 -9.38 4.75 3.36
C ARG A 318 -9.26 3.49 2.53
N GLY A 319 -8.03 3.18 2.21
CA GLY A 319 -7.57 1.93 1.61
C GLY A 319 -6.07 1.79 1.83
N THR A 320 -5.50 0.66 1.45
CA THR A 320 -4.05 0.45 1.54
C THR A 320 -3.39 0.99 0.29
N TRP A 321 -2.43 1.89 0.46
CA TRP A 321 -1.60 2.43 -0.60
C TRP A 321 -0.20 1.81 -0.55
N THR A 322 0.38 1.57 -1.70
CA THR A 322 1.76 1.08 -1.89
C THR A 322 2.49 1.95 -2.90
N GLY A 323 3.72 2.32 -2.63
CA GLY A 323 4.54 3.16 -3.51
C GLY A 323 4.97 2.45 -4.78
N SER A 324 5.03 1.10 -4.74
CA SER A 324 5.40 0.29 -5.90
C SER A 324 4.57 -0.99 -5.95
N ASP A 325 3.98 -1.28 -7.11
CA ASP A 325 3.29 -2.54 -7.39
C ASP A 325 4.23 -3.66 -7.88
N GLY A 326 5.49 -3.59 -7.51
CA GLY A 326 6.52 -4.55 -7.89
C GLY A 326 7.23 -4.18 -9.20
N ALA A 327 6.91 -4.83 -10.30
CA ALA A 327 7.66 -4.66 -11.56
C ALA A 327 7.46 -3.31 -12.24
N ALA A 328 6.31 -2.64 -12.04
CA ALA A 328 5.97 -1.42 -12.76
C ALA A 328 6.40 -0.12 -12.06
N GLY A 329 6.81 -0.17 -10.79
CA GLY A 329 7.21 1.01 -10.01
C GLY A 329 6.11 2.08 -9.94
N ARG A 330 4.84 1.67 -9.87
CA ARG A 330 3.68 2.57 -9.83
C ARG A 330 3.05 2.56 -8.45
N MET A 331 2.64 3.73 -8.00
CA MET A 331 1.78 3.82 -6.83
C MET A 331 0.43 3.15 -7.13
N THR A 332 0.00 2.27 -6.25
CA THR A 332 -1.29 1.57 -6.33
C THR A 332 -2.07 1.66 -5.03
N ALA A 333 -3.36 1.39 -5.10
CA ALA A 333 -4.21 1.34 -3.91
C ALA A 333 -5.16 0.15 -3.96
N SER A 334 -5.47 -0.41 -2.80
CA SER A 334 -6.53 -1.39 -2.65
C SER A 334 -7.92 -0.78 -2.82
N GLY A 335 -8.95 -1.63 -2.95
CA GLY A 335 -10.36 -1.20 -2.98
C GLY A 335 -10.76 -0.37 -4.20
N GLY A 336 -9.94 -0.34 -5.24
CA GLY A 336 -10.25 0.41 -6.46
C GLY A 336 -10.04 1.92 -6.38
N LEU A 337 -9.41 2.44 -5.32
CA LEU A 337 -9.20 3.88 -5.10
C LEU A 337 -8.42 4.57 -6.21
N HIS A 338 -7.57 3.84 -6.94
CA HIS A 338 -6.77 4.34 -8.05
C HIS A 338 -7.40 4.06 -9.44
N ASN A 339 -8.48 3.26 -9.51
CA ASN A 339 -9.11 2.87 -10.76
C ASN A 339 -10.14 3.92 -11.21
N MET A 340 -9.70 5.14 -11.48
CA MET A 340 -10.56 6.16 -12.06
C MET A 340 -10.83 5.82 -13.53
N PRO A 341 -12.11 5.79 -13.97
CA PRO A 341 -12.39 5.63 -15.38
C PRO A 341 -11.87 6.83 -16.18
N SER A 342 -11.15 6.56 -17.27
CA SER A 342 -10.55 7.60 -18.12
C SER A 342 -11.59 8.43 -18.90
N VAL A 343 -12.84 8.00 -18.94
CA VAL A 343 -13.96 8.69 -19.58
C VAL A 343 -15.21 8.45 -18.73
N MET A 344 -15.81 9.51 -18.24
CA MET A 344 -17.14 9.50 -17.63
C MET A 344 -18.22 9.71 -18.70
#